data_96f7ae9c5b36f4107452820f38af5420
#
_entry.id   96f7ae9c5b36f4107452820f38af5420
#
_cell.length_a   1.000
_cell.length_b   1.000
_cell.length_c   1.000
_cell.angle_alpha   90.00
_cell.angle_beta   90.00
_cell.angle_gamma   90.00
#
_symmetry.space_group_name_H-M   'P 1'
#
loop_
_entity.id
_entity.type
_entity.pdbx_description
1 polymer ?
#
loop_
_entity_poly.entity_id
_entity_poly.type
_entity_poly.pdbx_seq_one_letter_code
_entity_poly.pdbx_strand_id
1 'polypeptide(L)'
;MLLYCGIMAFAAEEPEIETYAVNSNGETYGNNLQAQSIGVESDLILAVGDNGVTGYVRSSDLNEDVSTPEDALLHTESSGRYIPLYESDGETVIGQFYVGNRFTAPNVMRSSYTYGNTGVMSPPGYTGYSTSAVRGCTNGVNGKTSVSTSKQVAAGWIGVQVFVYKQSTGALVASSDWVYNGSAASYFEKEIYHFSITGEAYYCQGQARMWNSEISSYWTYSTYASPAANAGS
;
A
#
# COMPACT_ATOMS: atom_id res chain seq x y z
N MET A 1 -52.12 36.25 -27.26
CA MET A 1 -51.81 34.97 -26.60
C MET A 1 -50.28 34.83 -26.64
N LEU A 2 -49.58 35.26 -25.57
CA LEU A 2 -48.11 35.18 -25.48
C LEU A 2 -47.73 33.84 -24.87
N LEU A 3 -46.94 33.06 -25.61
CA LEU A 3 -46.37 31.80 -25.14
C LEU A 3 -45.11 32.11 -24.34
N TYR A 4 -45.14 31.84 -23.03
CA TYR A 4 -43.98 31.95 -22.13
C TYR A 4 -43.20 30.63 -22.21
N CYS A 5 -42.05 30.62 -22.90
CA CYS A 5 -41.16 29.47 -22.92
C CYS A 5 -40.25 29.56 -21.70
N GLY A 6 -40.54 28.78 -20.65
CA GLY A 6 -39.69 28.66 -19.48
C GLY A 6 -38.44 27.85 -19.81
N ILE A 7 -37.28 28.50 -19.76
CA ILE A 7 -35.97 27.81 -19.81
C ILE A 7 -35.73 27.19 -18.45
N MET A 8 -35.81 25.86 -18.36
CA MET A 8 -35.32 25.11 -17.20
C MET A 8 -33.81 25.11 -17.26
N ALA A 9 -33.17 25.91 -16.44
CA ALA A 9 -31.73 25.81 -16.20
C ALA A 9 -31.46 24.59 -15.32
N PHE A 10 -30.90 23.54 -15.89
CA PHE A 10 -30.28 22.46 -15.11
C PHE A 10 -28.97 23.04 -14.56
N ALA A 11 -28.91 23.27 -13.25
CA ALA A 11 -27.66 23.46 -12.55
C ALA A 11 -26.91 22.12 -12.64
N ALA A 12 -25.79 22.08 -13.35
CA ALA A 12 -24.87 20.99 -13.26
C ALA A 12 -24.30 21.03 -11.83
N GLU A 13 -24.56 20.02 -11.01
CA GLU A 13 -23.84 19.82 -9.75
C GLU A 13 -22.35 19.69 -10.10
N GLU A 14 -21.53 20.57 -9.57
CA GLU A 14 -20.08 20.42 -9.63
C GLU A 14 -19.73 19.10 -8.92
N PRO A 15 -18.80 18.29 -9.48
CA PRO A 15 -18.38 17.05 -8.81
C PRO A 15 -17.83 17.41 -7.43
N GLU A 16 -18.39 16.84 -6.37
CA GLU A 16 -17.82 16.92 -5.04
C GLU A 16 -16.41 16.33 -5.07
N ILE A 17 -15.41 17.17 -4.79
CA ILE A 17 -14.03 16.70 -4.65
C ILE A 17 -13.97 15.92 -3.33
N GLU A 18 -13.75 14.61 -3.42
CA GLU A 18 -13.56 13.77 -2.25
C GLU A 18 -12.32 14.26 -1.47
N THR A 19 -12.49 14.52 -0.18
CA THR A 19 -11.42 14.97 0.71
C THR A 19 -11.39 14.10 1.95
N TYR A 20 -10.24 14.01 2.61
CA TYR A 20 -10.14 13.35 3.90
C TYR A 20 -10.81 14.17 5.00
N ALA A 21 -11.32 13.48 6.01
CA ALA A 21 -11.64 14.09 7.28
C ALA A 21 -10.33 14.51 7.98
N VAL A 22 -10.40 15.57 8.79
CA VAL A 22 -9.27 16.12 9.54
C VAL A 22 -9.59 16.08 11.03
N ASN A 23 -8.67 15.61 11.86
CA ASN A 23 -8.82 15.56 13.29
C ASN A 23 -8.48 16.93 13.96
N SER A 24 -8.61 17.01 15.29
CA SER A 24 -8.31 18.23 16.05
C SER A 24 -6.85 18.67 15.98
N ASN A 25 -5.94 17.77 15.63
CA ASN A 25 -4.51 18.02 15.49
C ASN A 25 -4.10 18.46 14.08
N GLY A 26 -5.07 18.55 13.15
CA GLY A 26 -4.84 18.90 11.76
C GLY A 26 -4.36 17.73 10.90
N GLU A 27 -4.39 16.48 11.42
CA GLU A 27 -4.01 15.30 10.67
C GLU A 27 -5.20 14.78 9.86
N THR A 28 -4.95 14.43 8.61
CA THR A 28 -5.93 13.75 7.75
C THR A 28 -6.07 12.28 8.14
N TYR A 29 -7.30 11.75 8.10
CA TYR A 29 -7.53 10.33 8.35
C TYR A 29 -8.52 9.72 7.37
N GLY A 30 -8.27 8.48 6.98
CA GLY A 30 -9.10 7.78 6.00
C GLY A 30 -8.64 6.36 5.71
N ASN A 31 -9.18 5.81 4.64
CA ASN A 31 -8.89 4.46 4.19
C ASN A 31 -8.26 4.45 2.78
N ASN A 32 -7.75 3.30 2.34
CA ASN A 32 -7.07 3.21 1.06
C ASN A 32 -7.99 3.35 -0.17
N LEU A 33 -9.31 3.14 -0.03
CA LEU A 33 -10.25 3.40 -1.14
C LEU A 33 -10.35 4.91 -1.40
N GLN A 34 -10.36 5.72 -0.34
CA GLN A 34 -10.29 7.18 -0.45
C GLN A 34 -8.94 7.62 -1.03
N ALA A 35 -7.83 7.02 -0.57
CA ALA A 35 -6.50 7.31 -1.11
C ALA A 35 -6.40 7.07 -2.62
N GLN A 36 -7.03 6.00 -3.13
CA GLN A 36 -7.09 5.72 -4.57
C GLN A 36 -7.92 6.76 -5.35
N SER A 37 -8.98 7.28 -4.76
CA SER A 37 -9.85 8.30 -5.36
C SER A 37 -9.18 9.69 -5.34
N ILE A 38 -8.58 10.06 -4.21
CA ILE A 38 -7.94 11.37 -3.98
C ILE A 38 -6.55 11.44 -4.65
N GLY A 39 -5.84 10.31 -4.74
CA GLY A 39 -4.48 10.22 -5.28
C GLY A 39 -3.36 10.52 -4.29
N VAL A 40 -3.69 10.74 -3.02
CA VAL A 40 -2.74 11.00 -1.92
C VAL A 40 -3.16 10.19 -0.70
N GLU A 41 -2.21 9.64 0.04
CA GLU A 41 -2.44 8.90 1.28
C GLU A 41 -2.71 9.87 2.45
N SER A 42 -3.56 9.46 3.41
CA SER A 42 -3.82 10.22 4.62
C SER A 42 -2.69 10.06 5.65
N ASP A 43 -2.57 11.01 6.60
CA ASP A 43 -1.62 10.93 7.70
C ASP A 43 -1.91 9.72 8.61
N LEU A 44 -3.18 9.42 8.83
CA LEU A 44 -3.69 8.29 9.61
C LEU A 44 -4.47 7.36 8.68
N ILE A 45 -3.98 6.14 8.52
CA ILE A 45 -4.51 5.11 7.60
C ILE A 45 -5.37 4.14 8.40
N LEU A 46 -6.62 3.93 7.97
CA LEU A 46 -7.52 2.94 8.56
C LEU A 46 -6.88 1.55 8.52
N ALA A 47 -6.80 0.89 9.68
CA ALA A 47 -6.18 -0.41 9.83
C ALA A 47 -6.95 -1.32 10.79
N VAL A 48 -6.71 -2.62 10.71
CA VAL A 48 -7.22 -3.62 11.66
C VAL A 48 -6.04 -4.17 12.46
N GLY A 49 -6.02 -3.89 13.75
CA GLY A 49 -4.99 -4.35 14.67
C GLY A 49 -5.04 -5.86 14.93
N ASP A 50 -4.03 -6.34 15.61
CA ASP A 50 -3.84 -7.76 15.93
C ASP A 50 -4.98 -8.41 16.74
N ASN A 51 -5.65 -7.62 17.55
CA ASN A 51 -6.81 -8.01 18.36
C ASN A 51 -8.15 -7.91 17.60
N GLY A 52 -8.10 -7.58 16.28
CA GLY A 52 -9.28 -7.36 15.45
C GLY A 52 -9.95 -6.01 15.64
N VAL A 53 -9.40 -5.13 16.48
CA VAL A 53 -9.91 -3.76 16.64
C VAL A 53 -9.56 -2.94 15.43
N THR A 54 -10.55 -2.19 14.92
CA THR A 54 -10.34 -1.23 13.83
C THR A 54 -9.95 0.12 14.42
N GLY A 55 -8.91 0.71 13.87
CA GLY A 55 -8.37 2.02 14.25
C GLY A 55 -7.49 2.56 13.13
N TYR A 56 -6.50 3.36 13.48
CA TYR A 56 -5.62 4.02 12.52
C TYR A 56 -4.15 3.79 12.86
N VAL A 57 -3.32 3.63 11.85
CA VAL A 57 -1.86 3.69 11.97
C VAL A 57 -1.35 4.98 11.32
N ARG A 58 -0.29 5.56 11.86
CA ARG A 58 0.35 6.71 11.21
C ARG A 58 1.09 6.24 9.96
N SER A 59 0.95 6.96 8.84
CA SER A 59 1.70 6.66 7.62
C SER A 59 3.22 6.76 7.87
N SER A 60 3.65 7.67 8.74
CA SER A 60 5.04 7.78 9.18
C SER A 60 5.57 6.55 9.91
N ASP A 61 4.72 5.84 10.67
CA ASP A 61 5.12 4.64 11.41
C ASP A 61 5.29 3.42 10.49
N LEU A 62 4.69 3.45 9.30
CA LEU A 62 4.87 2.42 8.27
C LEU A 62 6.16 2.63 7.46
N ASN A 63 6.68 3.86 7.43
CA ASN A 63 7.83 4.24 6.65
C ASN A 63 9.08 4.34 7.55
N GLU A 64 10.17 3.71 7.13
CA GLU A 64 11.47 3.88 7.76
C GLU A 64 12.33 4.84 6.94
N ASP A 65 13.13 5.66 7.63
CA ASP A 65 14.02 6.65 7.02
C ASP A 65 15.27 5.98 6.44
N VAL A 66 15.12 5.35 5.28
CA VAL A 66 16.24 4.88 4.46
C VAL A 66 16.47 5.92 3.38
N SER A 67 17.59 6.62 3.46
CA SER A 67 17.89 7.76 2.59
C SER A 67 18.89 7.45 1.49
N THR A 68 19.75 6.41 1.66
CA THR A 68 20.79 6.03 0.71
C THR A 68 20.76 4.53 0.40
N PRO A 69 21.35 4.06 -0.72
CA PRO A 69 21.52 2.64 -1.00
C PRO A 69 22.36 1.91 0.05
N GLU A 70 23.33 2.59 0.66
CA GLU A 70 24.16 2.06 1.74
C GLU A 70 23.31 1.81 2.99
N ASP A 71 22.43 2.75 3.37
CA ASP A 71 21.48 2.56 4.47
C ASP A 71 20.51 1.42 4.16
N ALA A 72 20.04 1.34 2.92
CA ALA A 72 19.17 0.26 2.46
C ALA A 72 19.78 -1.14 2.63
N LEU A 73 21.08 -1.27 2.43
CA LEU A 73 21.80 -2.54 2.63
C LEU A 73 22.03 -2.89 4.10
N LEU A 74 22.07 -1.88 4.98
CA LEU A 74 22.13 -2.08 6.43
C LEU A 74 20.75 -2.38 7.01
N HIS A 75 19.70 -2.00 6.28
CA HIS A 75 18.30 -2.25 6.61
C HIS A 75 17.96 -3.71 6.32
N THR A 76 18.38 -4.58 7.24
CA THR A 76 18.06 -6.00 7.16
C THR A 76 16.58 -6.17 7.45
N GLU A 77 15.93 -7.07 6.71
CA GLU A 77 14.56 -7.47 6.97
C GLU A 77 14.38 -7.77 8.47
N SER A 78 13.66 -6.88 9.15
CA SER A 78 13.44 -7.02 10.58
C SER A 78 12.58 -8.27 10.84
N SER A 79 12.70 -8.85 12.04
CA SER A 79 11.79 -9.93 12.49
C SER A 79 10.33 -9.48 12.59
N GLY A 80 10.06 -8.24 12.15
CA GLY A 80 8.82 -7.54 12.28
C GLY A 80 8.74 -6.71 13.57
N ARG A 81 7.86 -5.73 13.58
CA ARG A 81 7.68 -4.79 14.70
C ARG A 81 6.22 -4.45 14.92
N TYR A 82 5.91 -4.03 16.12
CA TYR A 82 4.61 -3.47 16.45
C TYR A 82 4.65 -1.95 16.38
N ILE A 83 3.61 -1.37 15.80
CA ILE A 83 3.35 0.06 15.82
C ILE A 83 2.02 0.30 16.54
N PRO A 84 1.79 1.49 17.13
CA PRO A 84 0.54 1.81 17.79
C PRO A 84 -0.64 1.81 16.81
N LEU A 85 -1.80 1.39 17.29
CA LEU A 85 -3.09 1.59 16.64
C LEU A 85 -3.85 2.67 17.43
N TYR A 86 -4.25 3.71 16.75
CA TYR A 86 -4.87 4.91 17.34
C TYR A 86 -6.37 4.99 17.04
N GLU A 87 -7.09 5.77 17.82
CA GLU A 87 -8.35 6.36 17.38
C GLU A 87 -8.11 7.40 16.28
N SER A 88 -9.19 7.97 15.72
CA SER A 88 -9.08 9.00 14.67
C SER A 88 -8.45 10.32 15.15
N ASP A 89 -8.31 10.52 16.47
CA ASP A 89 -7.60 11.66 17.06
C ASP A 89 -6.08 11.61 16.87
N GLY A 90 -5.53 10.43 16.52
CA GLY A 90 -4.10 10.19 16.34
C GLY A 90 -3.29 10.11 17.62
N GLU A 91 -3.91 10.23 18.79
CA GLU A 91 -3.26 10.27 20.11
C GLU A 91 -3.66 9.08 21.01
N THR A 92 -4.94 8.74 21.01
CA THR A 92 -5.47 7.67 21.86
C THR A 92 -5.11 6.30 21.31
N VAL A 93 -4.19 5.59 21.96
CA VAL A 93 -3.78 4.24 21.58
C VAL A 93 -4.82 3.23 22.02
N ILE A 94 -5.39 2.47 21.09
CA ILE A 94 -6.43 1.45 21.30
C ILE A 94 -5.96 0.02 21.01
N GLY A 95 -4.74 -0.14 20.50
CA GLY A 95 -4.19 -1.43 20.17
C GLY A 95 -2.82 -1.33 19.53
N GLN A 96 -2.46 -2.39 18.80
CA GLN A 96 -1.20 -2.48 18.07
C GLN A 96 -1.45 -3.09 16.70
N PHE A 97 -0.65 -2.66 15.72
CA PHE A 97 -0.58 -3.23 14.38
C PHE A 97 0.81 -3.83 14.14
N TYR A 98 0.86 -5.01 13.53
CA TYR A 98 2.12 -5.68 13.26
C TYR A 98 2.59 -5.40 11.83
N VAL A 99 3.78 -4.84 11.71
CA VAL A 99 4.48 -4.64 10.44
C VAL A 99 5.50 -5.77 10.28
N GLY A 100 5.41 -6.53 9.20
CA GLY A 100 6.26 -7.67 8.93
C GLY A 100 5.48 -8.91 8.46
N ASN A 101 6.18 -10.00 8.19
CA ASN A 101 5.57 -11.27 7.80
C ASN A 101 5.40 -12.19 9.01
N ARG A 102 4.24 -12.12 9.67
CA ARG A 102 3.95 -12.89 10.89
C ARG A 102 3.74 -14.38 10.63
N PHE A 103 3.17 -14.71 9.48
CA PHE A 103 2.75 -16.06 9.17
C PHE A 103 3.45 -16.54 7.90
N THR A 104 3.88 -17.79 7.91
CA THR A 104 4.33 -18.45 6.69
C THR A 104 3.11 -18.84 5.86
N ALA A 105 3.08 -18.46 4.60
CA ALA A 105 2.02 -18.87 3.69
C ALA A 105 1.94 -20.41 3.65
N PRO A 106 0.73 -21.01 3.76
CA PRO A 106 0.58 -22.45 3.63
C PRO A 106 1.03 -22.89 2.23
N ASN A 107 1.61 -24.08 2.13
CA ASN A 107 2.10 -24.64 0.86
C ASN A 107 1.00 -24.89 -0.19
N VAL A 108 -0.27 -24.77 0.19
CA VAL A 108 -1.41 -24.97 -0.71
C VAL A 108 -1.89 -23.60 -1.22
N MET A 109 -1.38 -23.22 -2.37
CA MET A 109 -1.87 -22.09 -3.14
C MET A 109 -3.13 -22.50 -3.89
N ARG A 110 -4.24 -21.78 -3.74
CA ARG A 110 -5.52 -22.13 -4.37
C ARG A 110 -5.80 -21.37 -5.67
N SER A 111 -5.09 -20.28 -5.91
CA SER A 111 -5.26 -19.48 -7.13
C SER A 111 -3.93 -18.95 -7.65
N SER A 112 -3.93 -18.53 -8.91
CA SER A 112 -2.86 -17.70 -9.47
C SER A 112 -2.92 -16.28 -8.93
N TYR A 113 -1.81 -15.54 -9.01
CA TYR A 113 -1.82 -14.12 -8.73
C TYR A 113 -2.70 -13.35 -9.71
N THR A 114 -3.48 -12.40 -9.19
CA THR A 114 -4.14 -11.36 -9.95
C THR A 114 -3.35 -10.07 -9.79
N TYR A 115 -2.97 -9.46 -10.92
CA TYR A 115 -2.07 -8.32 -10.96
C TYR A 115 -2.85 -7.01 -11.19
N GLY A 116 -2.44 -5.96 -10.49
CA GLY A 116 -2.80 -4.59 -10.81
C GLY A 116 -2.10 -4.10 -12.09
N ASN A 117 -2.46 -2.91 -12.52
CA ASN A 117 -1.78 -2.27 -13.65
C ASN A 117 -0.30 -2.03 -13.33
N THR A 118 0.52 -2.00 -14.38
CA THR A 118 1.94 -1.69 -14.24
C THR A 118 2.14 -0.17 -14.14
N GLY A 119 2.78 0.27 -13.07
CA GLY A 119 3.30 1.62 -12.92
C GLY A 119 4.67 1.76 -13.59
N VAL A 120 4.95 2.92 -14.18
CA VAL A 120 6.22 3.21 -14.81
C VAL A 120 6.91 4.36 -14.11
N MET A 121 8.19 4.18 -13.80
CA MET A 121 9.08 5.18 -13.22
C MET A 121 10.34 5.27 -14.08
N SER A 122 10.86 6.47 -14.28
CA SER A 122 12.04 6.67 -15.16
C SER A 122 13.07 7.56 -14.46
N PRO A 123 13.75 7.07 -13.39
CA PRO A 123 14.92 7.77 -12.87
C PRO A 123 15.99 7.87 -13.95
N PRO A 124 16.91 8.85 -13.86
CA PRO A 124 17.97 9.01 -14.85
C PRO A 124 18.78 7.72 -15.06
N GLY A 125 18.90 7.32 -16.31
CA GLY A 125 19.71 6.19 -16.76
C GLY A 125 19.04 4.82 -16.73
N TYR A 126 17.80 4.68 -16.25
CA TYR A 126 17.02 3.44 -16.36
C TYR A 126 15.51 3.69 -16.21
N THR A 127 14.71 2.74 -16.67
CA THR A 127 13.25 2.75 -16.47
C THR A 127 12.88 1.57 -15.58
N GLY A 128 11.97 1.79 -14.67
CA GLY A 128 11.41 0.76 -13.83
C GLY A 128 9.91 0.60 -13.99
N TYR A 129 9.45 -0.59 -13.67
CA TYR A 129 8.07 -1.03 -13.76
C TYR A 129 7.68 -1.65 -12.43
N SER A 130 6.64 -1.14 -11.79
CA SER A 130 6.16 -1.65 -10.51
C SER A 130 4.77 -2.25 -10.62
N THR A 131 4.50 -3.30 -9.83
CA THR A 131 3.21 -4.00 -9.86
C THR A 131 2.90 -4.53 -8.46
N SER A 132 1.64 -4.47 -8.05
CA SER A 132 1.12 -5.27 -6.94
C SER A 132 0.20 -6.36 -7.40
N ALA A 133 0.16 -7.45 -6.65
CA ALA A 133 -0.66 -8.61 -6.94
C ALA A 133 -1.15 -9.28 -5.66
N VAL A 134 -2.26 -9.99 -5.74
CA VAL A 134 -2.81 -10.80 -4.65
C VAL A 134 -3.28 -12.15 -5.18
N ARG A 135 -3.21 -13.18 -4.34
CA ARG A 135 -3.83 -14.50 -4.61
C ARG A 135 -4.48 -15.05 -3.35
N GLY A 136 -5.55 -15.82 -3.54
CA GLY A 136 -6.17 -16.60 -2.47
C GLY A 136 -5.29 -17.77 -2.06
N CYS A 137 -5.29 -18.06 -0.76
CA CYS A 137 -4.61 -19.20 -0.13
C CYS A 137 -5.59 -19.91 0.79
N THR A 138 -5.27 -21.15 1.20
CA THR A 138 -5.99 -21.80 2.30
C THR A 138 -5.85 -20.91 3.55
N ASN A 139 -6.94 -20.47 4.15
CA ASN A 139 -6.98 -19.63 5.33
C ASN A 139 -6.32 -18.24 5.18
N GLY A 140 -6.38 -17.63 4.00
CA GLY A 140 -5.85 -16.28 3.85
C GLY A 140 -5.60 -15.86 2.42
N VAL A 141 -4.81 -14.80 2.30
CA VAL A 141 -4.34 -14.26 1.03
C VAL A 141 -2.84 -13.99 1.08
N ASN A 142 -2.19 -14.06 -0.06
CA ASN A 142 -0.80 -13.67 -0.24
C ASN A 142 -0.74 -12.42 -1.11
N GLY A 143 -0.25 -11.31 -0.55
CA GLY A 143 0.00 -10.05 -1.24
C GLY A 143 1.45 -9.97 -1.70
N LYS A 144 1.68 -9.36 -2.86
CA LYS A 144 3.00 -9.19 -3.45
C LYS A 144 3.15 -7.80 -4.06
N THR A 145 4.33 -7.20 -3.87
CA THR A 145 4.78 -6.03 -4.64
C THR A 145 6.09 -6.37 -5.31
N SER A 146 6.23 -5.99 -6.57
CA SER A 146 7.42 -6.24 -7.37
C SER A 146 7.83 -5.00 -8.15
N VAL A 147 9.12 -4.92 -8.44
CA VAL A 147 9.73 -3.93 -9.33
C VAL A 147 10.66 -4.63 -10.29
N SER A 148 10.60 -4.26 -11.57
CA SER A 148 11.56 -4.64 -12.60
C SER A 148 12.17 -3.41 -13.25
N THR A 149 13.39 -3.52 -13.76
CA THR A 149 14.13 -2.41 -14.36
C THR A 149 14.65 -2.77 -15.74
N SER A 150 14.75 -1.77 -16.63
CA SER A 150 15.19 -1.93 -18.01
C SER A 150 16.64 -2.41 -18.15
N LYS A 151 17.42 -2.33 -17.07
CA LYS A 151 18.79 -2.87 -16.96
C LYS A 151 19.04 -3.28 -15.52
N GLN A 152 20.10 -4.06 -15.28
CA GLN A 152 20.56 -4.37 -13.94
C GLN A 152 21.01 -3.08 -13.22
N VAL A 153 20.55 -2.89 -11.99
CA VAL A 153 20.92 -1.78 -11.10
C VAL A 153 21.69 -2.29 -9.89
N ALA A 154 22.43 -1.41 -9.23
CA ALA A 154 23.27 -1.78 -8.09
C ALA A 154 22.42 -2.24 -6.88
N ALA A 155 23.08 -2.89 -5.92
CA ALA A 155 22.49 -3.24 -4.63
C ALA A 155 21.94 -2.00 -3.91
N GLY A 156 20.79 -2.13 -3.25
CA GLY A 156 20.11 -1.04 -2.56
C GLY A 156 19.34 -0.07 -3.47
N TRP A 157 19.45 -0.18 -4.81
CA TRP A 157 18.83 0.80 -5.73
C TRP A 157 17.33 0.64 -5.93
N ILE A 158 16.81 -0.53 -5.73
CA ILE A 158 15.37 -0.82 -5.83
C ILE A 158 14.85 -1.43 -4.54
N GLY A 159 13.70 -0.93 -4.10
CA GLY A 159 13.02 -1.41 -2.90
C GLY A 159 11.53 -1.53 -3.13
N VAL A 160 10.89 -2.37 -2.31
CA VAL A 160 9.45 -2.57 -2.31
C VAL A 160 8.93 -2.68 -0.87
N GLN A 161 7.68 -2.25 -0.69
CA GLN A 161 6.88 -2.47 0.51
C GLN A 161 5.52 -3.02 0.09
N VAL A 162 4.98 -3.95 0.85
CA VAL A 162 3.71 -4.62 0.54
C VAL A 162 2.65 -4.20 1.54
N PHE A 163 1.48 -3.83 1.05
CA PHE A 163 0.28 -3.59 1.84
C PHE A 163 -0.86 -4.45 1.35
N VAL A 164 -1.57 -5.10 2.27
CA VAL A 164 -2.80 -5.86 1.99
C VAL A 164 -3.96 -5.15 2.66
N TYR A 165 -5.01 -4.91 1.89
CA TYR A 165 -6.19 -4.19 2.32
C TYR A 165 -7.45 -5.03 2.19
N LYS A 166 -8.37 -4.87 3.14
CA LYS A 166 -9.72 -5.44 3.07
C LYS A 166 -10.54 -4.73 1.99
N GLN A 167 -11.10 -5.48 1.03
CA GLN A 167 -11.84 -4.90 -0.10
C GLN A 167 -13.05 -4.08 0.32
N SER A 168 -13.78 -4.53 1.34
CA SER A 168 -15.05 -3.92 1.77
C SER A 168 -14.89 -2.56 2.45
N THR A 169 -13.72 -2.28 3.07
CA THR A 169 -13.52 -1.08 3.89
C THR A 169 -12.28 -0.28 3.51
N GLY A 170 -11.38 -0.82 2.69
CA GLY A 170 -10.08 -0.22 2.42
C GLY A 170 -9.14 -0.20 3.63
N ALA A 171 -9.46 -0.94 4.70
CA ALA A 171 -8.61 -1.01 5.89
C ALA A 171 -7.36 -1.85 5.63
N LEU A 172 -6.21 -1.37 6.08
CA LEU A 172 -4.93 -2.08 6.08
C LEU A 172 -5.01 -3.27 7.06
N VAL A 173 -4.66 -4.47 6.60
CA VAL A 173 -4.69 -5.69 7.42
C VAL A 173 -3.33 -6.38 7.55
N ALA A 174 -2.40 -6.07 6.64
CA ALA A 174 -1.02 -6.54 6.73
C ALA A 174 -0.08 -5.58 5.97
N SER A 175 1.12 -5.39 6.49
CA SER A 175 2.18 -4.58 5.90
C SER A 175 3.53 -5.26 6.08
N SER A 176 4.43 -5.14 5.10
CA SER A 176 5.85 -5.41 5.30
C SER A 176 6.59 -4.13 5.71
N ASP A 177 7.79 -4.29 6.25
CA ASP A 177 8.79 -3.23 6.18
C ASP A 177 9.26 -3.03 4.73
N TRP A 178 10.00 -1.93 4.47
CA TRP A 178 10.74 -1.77 3.25
C TRP A 178 11.82 -2.85 3.14
N VAL A 179 11.95 -3.43 1.96
CA VAL A 179 13.02 -4.37 1.63
C VAL A 179 13.67 -3.97 0.32
N TYR A 180 14.98 -4.19 0.22
CA TYR A 180 15.79 -3.72 -0.90
C TYR A 180 16.61 -4.86 -1.51
N ASN A 181 16.98 -4.72 -2.80
CA ASN A 181 17.85 -5.69 -3.46
C ASN A 181 19.24 -5.69 -2.82
N GLY A 182 19.64 -6.82 -2.24
CA GLY A 182 20.95 -7.00 -1.58
C GLY A 182 22.13 -7.19 -2.53
N SER A 183 21.87 -7.35 -3.83
CA SER A 183 22.88 -7.49 -4.90
C SER A 183 22.37 -6.84 -6.18
N ALA A 184 23.25 -6.68 -7.17
CA ALA A 184 22.85 -6.12 -8.46
C ALA A 184 21.72 -6.97 -9.09
N ALA A 185 20.60 -6.32 -9.46
CA ALA A 185 19.39 -6.97 -9.94
C ALA A 185 18.64 -6.11 -10.98
N SER A 186 17.85 -6.77 -11.81
CA SER A 186 16.86 -6.12 -12.68
C SER A 186 15.43 -6.49 -12.29
N TYR A 187 15.25 -7.24 -11.22
CA TYR A 187 13.97 -7.63 -10.66
C TYR A 187 14.11 -7.81 -9.15
N PHE A 188 13.11 -7.32 -8.41
CA PHE A 188 13.02 -7.51 -6.97
C PHE A 188 11.55 -7.58 -6.55
N GLU A 189 11.23 -8.42 -5.57
CA GLU A 189 9.87 -8.56 -5.04
C GLU A 189 9.86 -8.91 -3.56
N LYS A 190 8.72 -8.62 -2.93
CA LYS A 190 8.37 -9.06 -1.58
C LYS A 190 6.97 -9.62 -1.57
N GLU A 191 6.79 -10.72 -0.85
CA GLU A 191 5.49 -11.30 -0.54
C GLU A 191 5.23 -11.24 0.97
N ILE A 192 3.96 -11.04 1.35
CA ILE A 192 3.47 -11.20 2.72
C ILE A 192 2.17 -12.01 2.71
N TYR A 193 1.96 -12.75 3.78
CA TYR A 193 0.75 -13.54 3.98
C TYR A 193 -0.14 -12.92 5.07
N HIS A 194 -1.42 -12.73 4.74
CA HIS A 194 -2.46 -12.35 5.70
C HIS A 194 -3.37 -13.54 5.98
N PHE A 195 -3.43 -13.96 7.25
CA PHE A 195 -4.30 -15.03 7.69
C PHE A 195 -5.75 -14.53 7.81
N SER A 196 -6.69 -15.23 7.17
CA SER A 196 -8.12 -14.98 7.28
C SER A 196 -8.91 -16.23 6.90
N ILE A 197 -9.88 -16.60 7.71
CA ILE A 197 -10.78 -17.74 7.47
C ILE A 197 -12.20 -17.32 7.10
N THR A 198 -12.43 -16.02 6.91
CA THR A 198 -13.78 -15.45 6.77
C THR A 198 -14.33 -15.48 5.35
N GLY A 199 -13.54 -15.89 4.36
CA GLY A 199 -13.92 -15.81 2.95
C GLY A 199 -14.01 -14.36 2.41
N GLU A 200 -13.56 -13.38 3.16
CA GLU A 200 -13.50 -11.98 2.74
C GLU A 200 -12.53 -11.76 1.59
N ALA A 201 -12.78 -10.72 0.80
CA ALA A 201 -11.94 -10.33 -0.31
C ALA A 201 -10.91 -9.27 0.13
N TYR A 202 -9.68 -9.44 -0.38
CA TYR A 202 -8.55 -8.57 -0.11
C TYR A 202 -7.86 -8.19 -1.42
N TYR A 203 -7.22 -7.02 -1.44
CA TYR A 203 -6.37 -6.59 -2.54
C TYR A 203 -5.01 -6.14 -2.00
N CYS A 204 -4.03 -6.09 -2.89
CA CYS A 204 -2.68 -5.62 -2.60
C CYS A 204 -2.43 -4.29 -3.34
N GLN A 205 -1.89 -3.32 -2.61
CA GLN A 205 -1.35 -2.09 -3.20
C GLN A 205 -0.14 -1.69 -2.35
N GLY A 206 1.05 -1.90 -2.88
CA GLY A 206 2.29 -1.59 -2.18
C GLY A 206 2.94 -0.30 -2.69
N GLN A 207 4.19 -0.14 -2.29
CA GLN A 207 5.03 0.95 -2.76
C GLN A 207 6.33 0.39 -3.36
N ALA A 208 6.90 1.13 -4.31
CA ALA A 208 8.18 0.83 -4.92
C ALA A 208 9.10 2.05 -4.82
N ARG A 209 10.37 1.82 -4.51
CA ARG A 209 11.44 2.84 -4.51
C ARG A 209 12.45 2.55 -5.59
N MET A 210 12.93 3.64 -6.20
CA MET A 210 14.03 3.60 -7.16
C MET A 210 15.00 4.73 -6.88
N TRP A 211 16.29 4.39 -6.85
CA TRP A 211 17.35 5.35 -6.60
C TRP A 211 17.57 6.26 -7.79
N ASN A 212 17.53 7.58 -7.54
CA ASN A 212 17.95 8.59 -8.50
C ASN A 212 19.33 9.11 -8.09
N SER A 213 20.36 8.69 -8.82
CA SER A 213 21.76 9.05 -8.53
C SER A 213 22.11 10.50 -8.83
N GLU A 214 21.31 11.23 -9.62
CA GLU A 214 21.58 12.63 -9.93
C GLU A 214 21.22 13.56 -8.76
N ILE A 215 20.17 13.22 -8.02
CA ILE A 215 19.72 14.00 -6.85
C ILE A 215 20.01 13.29 -5.53
N SER A 216 20.66 12.13 -5.57
CA SER A 216 20.98 11.31 -4.40
C SER A 216 19.77 11.07 -3.48
N SER A 217 18.67 10.63 -4.05
CA SER A 217 17.41 10.37 -3.33
C SER A 217 16.61 9.25 -3.97
N TYR A 218 15.80 8.56 -3.18
CA TYR A 218 14.82 7.62 -3.70
C TYR A 218 13.59 8.35 -4.24
N TRP A 219 13.14 7.91 -5.39
CA TRP A 219 11.78 8.15 -5.85
C TRP A 219 10.88 7.05 -5.33
N THR A 220 9.80 7.42 -4.63
CA THR A 220 8.82 6.50 -4.06
C THR A 220 7.49 6.64 -4.78
N TYR A 221 6.89 5.54 -5.16
CA TYR A 221 5.62 5.50 -5.87
C TYR A 221 4.73 4.41 -5.30
N SER A 222 3.44 4.73 -5.11
CA SER A 222 2.43 3.72 -4.86
C SER A 222 2.15 2.94 -6.14
N THR A 223 2.06 1.62 -6.05
CA THR A 223 1.64 0.77 -7.18
C THR A 223 0.14 0.91 -7.42
N TYR A 224 -0.32 0.48 -8.57
CA TYR A 224 -1.77 0.31 -8.78
C TYR A 224 -2.27 -0.87 -7.96
N ALA A 225 -3.47 -0.72 -7.39
CA ALA A 225 -4.12 -1.79 -6.65
C ALA A 225 -4.37 -3.01 -7.56
N SER A 226 -4.14 -4.21 -7.02
CA SER A 226 -4.54 -5.44 -7.69
C SER A 226 -6.07 -5.59 -7.68
N PRO A 227 -6.66 -6.37 -8.60
CA PRO A 227 -7.99 -6.93 -8.36
C PRO A 227 -8.01 -7.73 -7.06
N ALA A 228 -9.17 -7.85 -6.42
CA ALA A 228 -9.26 -8.57 -5.16
C ALA A 228 -9.23 -10.10 -5.34
N ALA A 229 -8.79 -10.81 -4.29
CA ALA A 229 -8.88 -12.25 -4.15
C ALA A 229 -9.54 -12.62 -2.82
N ASN A 230 -10.32 -13.70 -2.81
CA ASN A 230 -10.97 -14.19 -1.60
C ASN A 230 -10.00 -15.05 -0.77
N ALA A 231 -10.02 -14.83 0.54
CA ALA A 231 -9.37 -15.73 1.48
C ALA A 231 -10.09 -17.09 1.50
N GLY A 232 -9.33 -18.17 1.45
CA GLY A 232 -9.89 -19.53 1.52
C GLY A 232 -10.50 -20.05 0.20
N SER A 233 -10.38 -19.32 -0.89
CA SER A 233 -10.88 -19.72 -2.23
C SER A 233 -9.88 -20.57 -3.00
#